data_aac64a00f24c04cd4212128500450701
#
_entry.id   aac64a00f24c04cd4212128500450701
#
_cell.length_a   1.000
_cell.length_b   1.000
_cell.length_c   1.000
_cell.angle_alpha   90.00
_cell.angle_beta   90.00
_cell.angle_gamma   90.00
#
_symmetry.space_group_name_H-M   'P 1'
#
loop_
_entity.id
_entity.type
_entity.pdbx_description
1 polymer ?
#
loop_
_entity_poly.entity_id
_entity_poly.type
_entity_poly.pdbx_seq_one_letter_code
_entity_poly.pdbx_strand_id
1 'polypeptide(L)' 'MYKYYFNIIDNEYGGQYDYEGYFDDHFEADRFITENEAVGNVVTIVAPYYEFVSMDEVPSIYKD' A
#
# COMPACT_ATOMS: atom_id res chain seq x y z
N MET A 1 -0.48 -10.83 8.29
CA MET A 1 -0.13 -9.71 7.39
C MET A 1 -0.92 -8.46 7.71
N TYR A 2 -0.37 -7.31 7.32
CA TYR A 2 -1.05 -6.02 7.48
C TYR A 2 -1.57 -5.56 6.12
N LYS A 3 -2.85 -5.21 6.07
CA LYS A 3 -3.48 -4.63 4.90
C LYS A 3 -3.55 -3.12 5.11
N TYR A 4 -2.90 -2.36 4.23
CA TYR A 4 -2.92 -0.91 4.27
C TYR A 4 -3.83 -0.35 3.20
N TYR A 5 -4.40 0.80 3.49
CA TYR A 5 -5.29 1.51 2.58
C TYR A 5 -4.60 2.82 2.19
N PHE A 6 -4.30 2.97 0.91
CA PHE A 6 -3.62 4.15 0.38
C PHE A 6 -4.47 4.87 -0.63
N ASN A 7 -4.25 6.18 -0.74
CA ASN A 7 -4.60 6.94 -1.93
C ASN A 7 -3.30 7.38 -2.58
N ILE A 8 -3.14 7.09 -3.86
CA ILE A 8 -1.90 7.37 -4.59
C ILE A 8 -2.21 8.33 -5.73
N ILE A 9 -1.41 9.41 -5.81
CA ILE A 9 -1.44 10.33 -6.93
C ILE A 9 -0.21 10.05 -7.78
N ASP A 10 -0.45 9.61 -9.02
CA ASP A 10 0.61 9.26 -9.95
C ASP A 10 1.27 10.52 -10.51
N ASN A 11 2.58 10.62 -10.39
CA ASN A 11 3.33 11.78 -10.84
C ASN A 11 3.40 11.88 -12.36
N GLU A 12 3.44 10.74 -13.05
CA GLU A 12 3.63 10.72 -14.50
C GLU A 12 2.37 11.08 -15.25
N TYR A 13 1.24 10.52 -14.84
CA TYR A 13 -0.03 10.70 -15.54
C TYR A 13 -1.01 11.61 -14.79
N GLY A 14 -0.69 11.97 -13.55
CA GLY A 14 -1.55 12.82 -12.72
C GLY A 14 -2.81 12.13 -12.23
N GLY A 15 -2.94 10.84 -12.44
CA GLY A 15 -4.10 10.07 -11.98
C GLY A 15 -4.07 9.83 -10.48
N GLN A 16 -5.27 9.68 -9.90
CA GLN A 16 -5.44 9.41 -8.48
C GLN A 16 -6.25 8.13 -8.34
N TYR A 17 -5.80 7.23 -7.48
CA TYR A 17 -6.47 5.95 -7.27
C TYR A 17 -6.27 5.43 -5.86
N ASP A 18 -7.19 4.55 -5.43
CA ASP A 18 -7.08 3.85 -4.16
C ASP A 18 -6.32 2.55 -4.37
N TYR A 19 -5.50 2.20 -3.39
CA TYR A 19 -4.68 1.01 -3.44
C TYR A 19 -4.71 0.29 -2.10
N GLU A 20 -4.95 -1.01 -2.13
CA GLU A 20 -4.89 -1.87 -0.95
C GLU A 20 -3.64 -2.71 -1.04
N GLY A 21 -2.68 -2.47 -0.13
CA GLY A 21 -1.42 -3.20 -0.10
C GLY A 21 -1.35 -4.15 1.08
N TYR A 22 -0.73 -5.31 0.87
CA TYR A 22 -0.53 -6.33 1.91
C TYR A 22 0.96 -6.44 2.20
N PHE A 23 1.33 -6.31 3.46
CA PHE A 23 2.73 -6.27 3.88
C PHE A 23 2.95 -7.16 5.10
N ASP A 24 4.15 -7.76 5.20
CA ASP A 24 4.51 -8.61 6.33
C ASP A 24 4.65 -7.79 7.62
N ASP A 25 5.16 -6.57 7.50
CA ASP A 25 5.35 -5.68 8.63
C ASP A 25 5.23 -4.21 8.18
N HIS A 26 5.30 -3.31 9.16
CA HIS A 26 5.17 -1.88 8.89
C HIS A 26 6.37 -1.30 8.12
N PHE A 27 7.55 -1.92 8.23
CA PHE A 27 8.73 -1.48 7.49
C PHE A 27 8.56 -1.70 5.99
N GLU A 28 7.93 -2.81 5.60
CA GLU A 28 7.64 -3.08 4.19
C GLU A 28 6.65 -2.06 3.63
N ALA A 29 5.66 -1.66 4.44
CA ALA A 29 4.72 -0.61 4.05
C ALA A 29 5.44 0.73 3.88
N ASP A 30 6.33 1.08 4.82
CA ASP A 30 7.12 2.31 4.74
C ASP A 30 8.03 2.31 3.52
N ARG A 31 8.62 1.17 3.19
CA ARG A 31 9.44 1.02 1.99
C ARG A 31 8.62 1.29 0.73
N PHE A 32 7.43 0.73 0.66
CA PHE A 32 6.52 0.96 -0.46
C PHE A 32 6.23 2.46 -0.64
N ILE A 33 5.93 3.15 0.46
CA ILE A 33 5.67 4.59 0.43
C ILE A 33 6.91 5.34 -0.05
N THR A 34 8.08 5.03 0.52
CA THR A 34 9.34 5.69 0.17
C THR A 34 9.68 5.51 -1.32
N GLU A 35 9.51 4.30 -1.84
CA GLU A 35 9.78 4.01 -3.25
C GLU A 35 8.84 4.79 -4.19
N ASN A 36 7.56 4.89 -3.82
CA ASN A 36 6.61 5.70 -4.58
C ASN A 36 6.96 7.18 -4.55
N GLU A 37 7.33 7.69 -3.39
CA GLU A 37 7.72 9.09 -3.23
C GLU A 37 9.00 9.41 -3.96
N ALA A 38 9.92 8.44 -4.06
CA ALA A 38 11.19 8.63 -4.77
C ALA A 38 10.99 8.89 -6.27
N VAL A 39 9.90 8.39 -6.87
CA VAL A 39 9.56 8.66 -8.26
C VAL A 39 8.52 9.78 -8.39
N GLY A 40 8.23 10.49 -7.30
CA GLY A 40 7.38 11.67 -7.31
C GLY A 40 5.90 11.42 -7.10
N ASN A 41 5.50 10.19 -6.81
CA ASN A 41 4.11 9.89 -6.47
C ASN A 41 3.80 10.40 -5.06
N VAL A 42 2.54 10.77 -4.82
CA VAL A 42 2.08 11.16 -3.49
C VAL A 42 1.24 10.03 -2.91
N VAL A 43 1.66 9.49 -1.77
CA VAL A 43 0.98 8.39 -1.10
C VAL A 43 0.41 8.89 0.22
N THR A 44 -0.90 8.73 0.40
CA THR A 44 -1.59 9.08 1.64
C THR A 44 -2.21 7.81 2.21
N ILE A 45 -1.98 7.56 3.51
CA ILE A 45 -2.64 6.47 4.21
C ILE A 45 -4.04 6.97 4.59
N VAL A 46 -5.08 6.25 4.14
CA VAL A 46 -6.46 6.65 4.36
C VAL A 46 -7.18 5.66 5.28
N ALA A 47 -8.25 6.13 5.94
CA ALA A 47 -9.01 5.30 6.87
C ALA A 47 -9.55 4.03 6.15
N PRO A 48 -9.51 2.86 6.82
CA PRO A 48 -9.15 2.65 8.24
C PRO A 48 -7.66 2.64 8.54
N TYR A 49 -6.80 3.03 7.65
CA TYR A 49 -5.33 3.12 7.70
C TYR A 49 -4.66 1.78 7.48
N TYR A 50 -4.81 0.86 8.39
CA TYR A 50 -4.36 -0.52 8.21
C TYR A 50 -5.13 -1.43 9.16
N GLU A 51 -5.08 -2.73 8.85
CA GLU A 51 -5.66 -3.76 9.71
C GLU A 51 -4.85 -5.05 9.55
N PHE A 52 -4.83 -5.84 10.62
CA PHE A 52 -4.21 -7.16 10.56
C PHE A 52 -5.19 -8.12 9.89
N VAL A 53 -4.70 -8.88 8.91
CA VAL A 53 -5.49 -9.87 8.20
C VAL A 53 -4.84 -11.24 8.30
N SER A 54 -5.66 -12.28 8.38
CA SER A 54 -5.17 -13.66 8.37
C SER A 54 -4.69 -14.04 6.97
N MET A 55 -3.83 -15.05 6.89
CA MET A 55 -3.33 -15.52 5.59
C MET A 55 -4.43 -16.01 4.67
N ASP A 56 -5.55 -16.47 5.23
CA ASP A 56 -6.72 -16.91 4.43
C ASP A 56 -7.36 -15.76 3.67
N GLU A 57 -7.25 -14.54 4.18
CA GLU A 57 -7.82 -13.35 3.58
C GLU A 57 -6.88 -12.68 2.57
N VAL A 58 -5.62 -13.09 2.54
CA VAL A 58 -4.61 -12.49 1.66
C VAL A 58 -4.77 -13.04 0.26
N PRO A 59 -4.85 -12.17 -0.79
CA PRO A 59 -4.92 -12.64 -2.17
C PRO A 59 -3.72 -13.53 -2.52
N SER A 60 -3.96 -14.53 -3.37
CA SER A 60 -2.96 -15.55 -3.69
C SER A 60 -1.69 -14.98 -4.31
N ILE A 61 -1.76 -13.82 -4.96
CA ILE A 61 -0.58 -13.20 -5.56
C ILE A 61 0.46 -12.75 -4.51
N TYR A 62 0.04 -12.58 -3.26
CA TYR A 62 0.93 -12.23 -2.13
C TYR A 62 1.42 -13.45 -1.36
N LYS A 63 0.97 -14.64 -1.73
CA LYS A 63 1.39 -15.90 -1.10
C LYS A 63 2.40 -16.59 -2.00
N ASP A 64 3.42 -17.11 -1.39
CA ASP A 64 4.44 -17.91 -2.10
C ASP A 64 4.02 -19.36 -2.26
#